data_c1970ecc9d141219c3b77f755e5b6d58
#
_entry.id   c1970ecc9d141219c3b77f755e5b6d58
#
_cell.length_a   1.000
_cell.length_b   1.000
_cell.length_c   1.000
_cell.angle_alpha   90.00
_cell.angle_beta   90.00
_cell.angle_gamma   90.00
#
_symmetry.space_group_name_H-M   'P 1'
#
loop_
_entity.id
_entity.type
_entity.pdbx_description
1 polymer ?
#
loop_
_entity_poly.entity_id
_entity_poly.type
_entity_poly.pdbx_seq_one_letter_code
_entity_poly.pdbx_strand_id
1 'polypeptide(L)'
;MISRYSIIDPVARNNTKYKYIKTEENPSPILNIFRLISGTINIKDTFFNKIYKIRDNNVKFPTEENLNVNYKTMLDLFDDSIKITDLNNYFFKARSNRKFYKSIEVELIKCIIAYKDKNFTESFIYLYRIIEGISYSVPLIFISKKDEYNKTYHDLQSYFGKDKDGELAFFRRFILETFKDEDFFRSNITINLDMIDIEELKSEYYELYLKRIQEKFVVDKVENSFIKIQFIGYYDLLIELRNRFFHNLKGTWSENFDSTELIFPDQFFKPIILHGINWLSIILFEIIKFDLQKIK
;
A
#
# COMPACT_ATOMS: atom_id res chain seq x y z
N MET A 1 21.89 -10.59 12.60
CA MET A 1 21.09 -9.37 12.88
C MET A 1 19.82 -9.83 13.60
N ILE A 2 19.55 -9.32 14.79
CA ILE A 2 18.35 -9.68 15.57
C ILE A 2 17.15 -9.02 14.91
N SER A 3 16.12 -9.80 14.58
CA SER A 3 14.86 -9.25 14.05
C SER A 3 13.84 -9.13 15.18
N ARG A 4 13.25 -7.94 15.33
CA ARG A 4 12.17 -7.72 16.30
C ARG A 4 10.92 -8.54 15.96
N TYR A 5 10.62 -8.70 14.69
CA TYR A 5 9.41 -9.37 14.23
C TYR A 5 9.73 -10.68 13.53
N SER A 6 9.00 -11.72 13.88
CA SER A 6 9.04 -13.02 13.22
C SER A 6 7.62 -13.39 12.73
N ILE A 7 7.58 -13.97 11.55
CA ILE A 7 6.34 -14.48 10.99
C ILE A 7 6.08 -15.86 11.60
N ILE A 8 4.87 -16.02 12.10
CA ILE A 8 4.39 -17.32 12.60
C ILE A 8 3.13 -17.69 11.84
N ASP A 9 3.06 -18.96 11.39
CA ASP A 9 1.86 -19.41 10.72
C ASP A 9 0.69 -19.50 11.70
N PRO A 10 -0.49 -19.00 11.31
CA PRO A 10 -1.70 -19.44 11.98
C PRO A 10 -1.76 -20.94 11.75
N VAL A 11 -1.73 -21.71 12.84
CA VAL A 11 -1.80 -23.17 12.76
C VAL A 11 -3.13 -23.56 12.13
N ALA A 12 -3.15 -23.70 10.82
CA ALA A 12 -4.26 -24.33 10.11
C ALA A 12 -4.19 -25.83 10.46
N ARG A 13 -4.77 -26.18 11.61
CA ARG A 13 -4.92 -27.58 11.99
C ARG A 13 -5.76 -28.24 10.90
N ASN A 14 -5.14 -29.20 10.21
CA ASN A 14 -5.77 -30.23 9.37
C ASN A 14 -6.43 -29.83 8.04
N ASN A 15 -6.16 -28.71 7.43
CA ASN A 15 -6.70 -28.43 6.10
C ASN A 15 -5.65 -28.68 5.01
N THR A 16 -5.73 -29.87 4.37
CA THR A 16 -4.84 -30.32 3.31
C THR A 16 -4.84 -29.42 2.07
N LYS A 17 -5.96 -28.69 1.82
CA LYS A 17 -6.06 -27.76 0.67
C LYS A 17 -5.10 -26.56 0.77
N TYR A 18 -4.66 -26.20 1.97
CA TYR A 18 -3.82 -25.01 2.19
C TYR A 18 -2.37 -25.35 2.54
N LYS A 19 -1.98 -26.63 2.42
CA LYS A 19 -0.60 -27.10 2.62
C LYS A 19 0.42 -26.34 1.75
N TYR A 20 -0.02 -25.84 0.63
CA TYR A 20 0.81 -25.23 -0.40
C TYR A 20 1.16 -23.74 -0.10
N ILE A 21 0.42 -23.07 0.78
CA ILE A 21 0.72 -21.69 1.19
C ILE A 21 1.47 -21.67 2.53
N LYS A 22 1.82 -22.82 3.08
CA LYS A 22 2.62 -22.91 4.31
C LYS A 22 4.05 -22.45 4.05
N THR A 23 4.52 -21.61 4.96
CA THR A 23 5.92 -21.22 5.03
C THR A 23 6.77 -22.41 5.43
N GLU A 24 7.59 -22.89 4.52
CA GLU A 24 8.76 -23.69 4.86
C GLU A 24 9.80 -22.81 5.56
N GLU A 25 10.89 -23.38 6.07
CA GLU A 25 11.91 -22.71 6.88
C GLU A 25 12.52 -21.43 6.26
N ASN A 26 12.21 -21.10 5.01
CA ASN A 26 12.70 -19.90 4.32
C ASN A 26 11.69 -19.37 3.30
N PRO A 27 10.57 -18.80 3.75
CA PRO A 27 9.51 -18.35 2.85
C PRO A 27 10.01 -17.23 1.92
N SER A 28 9.45 -17.21 0.70
CA SER A 28 9.66 -16.09 -0.21
C SER A 28 9.11 -14.80 0.41
N PRO A 29 9.87 -13.70 0.43
CA PRO A 29 9.36 -12.42 0.93
C PRO A 29 8.07 -11.96 0.23
N ILE A 30 7.91 -12.25 -1.06
CA ILE A 30 6.70 -11.90 -1.80
C ILE A 30 5.48 -12.70 -1.33
N LEU A 31 5.66 -13.96 -0.89
CA LEU A 31 4.59 -14.71 -0.23
C LEU A 31 4.18 -14.05 1.09
N ASN A 32 5.15 -13.61 1.87
CA ASN A 32 4.85 -12.93 3.13
C ASN A 32 4.13 -11.60 2.90
N ILE A 33 4.55 -10.83 1.89
CA ILE A 33 3.84 -9.60 1.46
C ILE A 33 2.40 -9.95 1.08
N PHE A 34 2.19 -10.96 0.23
CA PHE A 34 0.86 -11.39 -0.16
C PHE A 34 -0.01 -11.77 1.04
N ARG A 35 0.55 -12.48 2.02
CA ARG A 35 -0.15 -12.87 3.24
C ARG A 35 -0.44 -11.69 4.17
N LEU A 36 0.44 -10.70 4.21
CA LEU A 36 0.24 -9.45 4.96
C LEU A 36 -0.92 -8.65 4.38
N ILE A 37 -0.93 -8.43 3.07
CA ILE A 37 -1.97 -7.64 2.40
C ILE A 37 -3.33 -8.36 2.37
N SER A 38 -3.32 -9.69 2.34
CA SER A 38 -4.54 -10.51 2.34
C SER A 38 -5.05 -10.89 3.73
N GLY A 39 -4.34 -10.52 4.80
CA GLY A 39 -4.78 -10.77 6.16
C GLY A 39 -4.69 -12.24 6.63
N THR A 40 -3.75 -13.01 6.11
CA THR A 40 -3.65 -14.46 6.36
C THR A 40 -2.39 -14.87 7.15
N ILE A 41 -1.88 -13.98 8.00
CA ILE A 41 -0.61 -14.17 8.68
C ILE A 41 -0.68 -13.78 10.17
N ASN A 42 0.20 -14.34 10.99
CA ASN A 42 0.49 -13.85 12.32
C ASN A 42 1.93 -13.35 12.39
N ILE A 43 2.14 -12.31 13.19
CA ILE A 43 3.45 -11.71 13.45
C ILE A 43 3.70 -11.77 14.96
N LYS A 44 4.86 -12.27 15.35
CA LYS A 44 5.31 -12.25 16.74
C LYS A 44 6.33 -11.15 16.94
N ASP A 45 6.08 -10.24 17.87
CA ASP A 45 7.12 -9.38 18.43
C ASP A 45 7.97 -10.24 19.39
N THR A 46 9.23 -10.44 19.04
CA THR A 46 10.13 -11.31 19.78
C THR A 46 10.63 -10.72 21.09
N PHE A 47 10.61 -9.37 21.23
CA PHE A 47 11.03 -8.67 22.44
C PHE A 47 9.93 -8.63 23.50
N PHE A 48 8.69 -8.35 23.06
CA PHE A 48 7.55 -8.25 23.97
C PHE A 48 6.68 -9.51 24.04
N ASN A 49 7.05 -10.55 23.28
CA ASN A 49 6.31 -11.82 23.17
C ASN A 49 4.83 -11.64 22.80
N LYS A 50 4.51 -10.56 22.09
CA LYS A 50 3.15 -10.21 21.66
C LYS A 50 2.88 -10.78 20.27
N ILE A 51 1.69 -11.35 20.06
CA ILE A 51 1.28 -11.89 18.76
C ILE A 51 0.22 -10.98 18.15
N TYR A 52 0.51 -10.48 16.96
CA TYR A 52 -0.41 -9.72 16.12
C TYR A 52 -1.06 -10.66 15.09
N LYS A 53 -2.36 -10.81 15.17
CA LYS A 53 -3.15 -11.57 14.18
C LYS A 53 -3.57 -10.60 13.08
N ILE A 54 -3.00 -10.75 11.87
CA ILE A 54 -3.39 -9.95 10.71
C ILE A 54 -4.50 -10.70 10.00
N ARG A 55 -5.70 -10.09 9.97
CA ARG A 55 -6.93 -10.68 9.41
C ARG A 55 -7.67 -9.75 8.46
N ASP A 56 -7.20 -8.50 8.34
CA ASP A 56 -7.80 -7.51 7.48
C ASP A 56 -7.35 -7.75 6.03
N ASN A 57 -8.30 -7.87 5.10
CA ASN A 57 -8.00 -7.89 3.68
C ASN A 57 -7.80 -6.46 3.20
N ASN A 58 -6.57 -6.10 2.94
CA ASN A 58 -6.20 -4.79 2.45
C ASN A 58 -6.17 -4.71 0.90
N VAL A 59 -6.47 -5.80 0.19
CA VAL A 59 -6.57 -5.84 -1.29
C VAL A 59 -7.99 -5.55 -1.77
N LYS A 60 -8.90 -5.20 -0.86
CA LYS A 60 -10.27 -4.85 -1.23
C LYS A 60 -10.31 -3.50 -1.95
N PHE A 61 -11.14 -3.43 -2.96
CA PHE A 61 -11.45 -2.16 -3.61
C PHE A 61 -12.19 -1.23 -2.62
N PRO A 62 -11.99 0.08 -2.70
CA PRO A 62 -12.64 1.03 -1.78
C PRO A 62 -14.17 0.99 -1.78
N THR A 63 -14.79 0.42 -2.83
CA THR A 63 -16.24 0.30 -3.00
C THR A 63 -16.83 -0.99 -2.45
N GLU A 64 -16.00 -1.96 -2.05
CA GLU A 64 -16.50 -3.25 -1.58
C GLU A 64 -16.71 -3.24 -0.07
N GLU A 65 -17.86 -3.75 0.37
CA GLU A 65 -18.14 -4.01 1.78
C GLU A 65 -17.12 -5.02 2.36
N ASN A 66 -16.89 -4.96 3.67
CA ASN A 66 -15.91 -5.79 4.38
C ASN A 66 -16.12 -7.29 4.12
N LEU A 67 -15.48 -7.82 3.10
CA LEU A 67 -15.40 -9.25 2.88
C LEU A 67 -14.37 -9.84 3.85
N ASN A 68 -14.84 -10.65 4.78
CA ASN A 68 -13.96 -11.50 5.58
C ASN A 68 -13.23 -12.46 4.65
N VAL A 69 -11.94 -12.21 4.44
CA VAL A 69 -11.15 -13.03 3.54
C VAL A 69 -10.77 -14.33 4.23
N ASN A 70 -11.22 -15.40 3.62
CA ASN A 70 -10.64 -16.71 3.84
C ASN A 70 -9.76 -17.08 2.63
N TYR A 71 -8.98 -18.15 2.75
CA TYR A 71 -8.10 -18.60 1.66
C TYR A 71 -8.84 -18.91 0.34
N LYS A 72 -10.14 -19.16 0.38
CA LYS A 72 -10.95 -19.43 -0.81
C LYS A 72 -11.22 -18.13 -1.56
N THR A 73 -11.57 -17.06 -0.86
CA THR A 73 -11.80 -15.74 -1.45
C THR A 73 -10.52 -15.07 -1.98
N MET A 74 -9.33 -15.53 -1.56
CA MET A 74 -8.07 -15.06 -2.14
C MET A 74 -7.85 -15.51 -3.59
N LEU A 75 -8.35 -16.71 -3.96
CA LEU A 75 -8.29 -17.18 -5.35
C LEU A 75 -9.27 -16.39 -6.23
N ASP A 76 -10.40 -15.97 -5.66
CA ASP A 76 -11.43 -15.19 -6.36
C ASP A 76 -10.93 -13.78 -6.76
N LEU A 77 -9.79 -13.33 -6.20
CA LEU A 77 -9.11 -12.10 -6.61
C LEU A 77 -8.29 -12.23 -7.90
N PHE A 78 -8.02 -13.46 -8.33
CA PHE A 78 -7.30 -13.77 -9.56
C PHE A 78 -8.28 -14.21 -10.65
N ASP A 79 -7.80 -14.17 -11.90
CA ASP A 79 -8.50 -14.74 -13.04
C ASP A 79 -8.84 -16.22 -12.79
N ASP A 80 -10.03 -16.67 -13.22
CA ASP A 80 -10.52 -18.05 -13.05
C ASP A 80 -9.55 -19.11 -13.62
N SER A 81 -8.68 -18.72 -14.52
CA SER A 81 -7.63 -19.58 -15.08
C SER A 81 -6.49 -19.88 -14.11
N ILE A 82 -6.36 -19.11 -13.02
CA ILE A 82 -5.31 -19.25 -12.00
C ILE A 82 -5.68 -20.31 -10.97
N LYS A 83 -4.85 -21.34 -10.89
CA LYS A 83 -5.00 -22.41 -9.90
C LYS A 83 -4.10 -22.15 -8.69
N ILE A 84 -4.47 -22.74 -7.55
CA ILE A 84 -3.65 -22.66 -6.34
C ILE A 84 -2.24 -23.25 -6.54
N THR A 85 -2.10 -24.20 -7.46
CA THR A 85 -0.80 -24.76 -7.86
C THR A 85 0.09 -23.75 -8.55
N ASP A 86 -0.51 -22.85 -9.36
CA ASP A 86 0.21 -21.80 -10.08
C ASP A 86 0.74 -20.74 -9.08
N LEU A 87 -0.10 -20.34 -8.13
CA LEU A 87 0.30 -19.45 -7.04
C LEU A 87 1.44 -20.05 -6.22
N ASN A 88 1.33 -21.33 -5.84
CA ASN A 88 2.36 -22.01 -5.08
C ASN A 88 3.68 -22.08 -5.86
N ASN A 89 3.64 -22.45 -7.13
CA ASN A 89 4.81 -22.48 -8.00
C ASN A 89 5.45 -21.11 -8.14
N TYR A 90 4.63 -20.08 -8.30
CA TYR A 90 5.09 -18.69 -8.36
C TYR A 90 5.85 -18.30 -7.09
N PHE A 91 5.24 -18.46 -5.93
CA PHE A 91 5.87 -18.08 -4.67
C PHE A 91 7.11 -18.90 -4.34
N PHE A 92 7.14 -20.17 -4.73
CA PHE A 92 8.32 -21.04 -4.56
C PHE A 92 9.48 -20.62 -5.47
N LYS A 93 9.17 -20.26 -6.72
CA LYS A 93 10.16 -19.86 -7.73
C LYS A 93 10.57 -18.39 -7.65
N ALA A 94 9.81 -17.54 -6.98
CA ALA A 94 10.04 -16.10 -6.90
C ALA A 94 11.27 -15.74 -6.05
N ARG A 95 12.46 -16.06 -6.57
CA ARG A 95 13.76 -15.76 -5.93
C ARG A 95 14.40 -14.48 -6.44
N SER A 96 13.96 -13.99 -7.59
CA SER A 96 14.43 -12.72 -8.16
C SER A 96 14.07 -11.56 -7.22
N ASN A 97 14.97 -10.58 -7.15
CA ASN A 97 14.76 -9.37 -6.33
C ASN A 97 14.47 -9.63 -4.84
N ARG A 98 14.94 -10.76 -4.29
CA ARG A 98 14.67 -11.17 -2.90
C ARG A 98 15.00 -10.08 -1.87
N LYS A 99 16.10 -9.34 -2.06
CA LYS A 99 16.52 -8.27 -1.13
C LYS A 99 15.51 -7.11 -1.14
N PHE A 100 15.04 -6.75 -2.32
CA PHE A 100 14.02 -5.72 -2.51
C PHE A 100 12.71 -6.11 -1.81
N TYR A 101 12.15 -7.28 -2.14
CA TYR A 101 10.92 -7.76 -1.49
C TYR A 101 11.07 -7.95 0.02
N LYS A 102 12.27 -8.32 0.50
CA LYS A 102 12.53 -8.41 1.94
C LYS A 102 12.50 -7.05 2.63
N SER A 103 12.98 -6.01 1.97
CA SER A 103 12.86 -4.63 2.48
C SER A 103 11.40 -4.21 2.58
N ILE A 104 10.61 -4.43 1.53
CA ILE A 104 9.17 -4.12 1.52
C ILE A 104 8.44 -4.91 2.61
N GLU A 105 8.71 -6.22 2.76
CA GLU A 105 8.13 -7.07 3.81
C GLU A 105 8.36 -6.47 5.20
N VAL A 106 9.59 -6.06 5.51
CA VAL A 106 9.95 -5.52 6.82
C VAL A 106 9.24 -4.20 7.10
N GLU A 107 9.22 -3.28 6.13
CA GLU A 107 8.54 -1.99 6.28
C GLU A 107 7.01 -2.18 6.38
N LEU A 108 6.43 -3.12 5.61
CA LEU A 108 5.00 -3.41 5.65
C LEU A 108 4.57 -4.03 6.98
N ILE A 109 5.37 -4.91 7.56
CA ILE A 109 5.15 -5.44 8.92
C ILE A 109 5.08 -4.30 9.92
N LYS A 110 6.04 -3.38 9.90
CA LYS A 110 6.11 -2.25 10.81
C LYS A 110 4.93 -1.30 10.62
N CYS A 111 4.57 -1.00 9.37
CA CYS A 111 3.43 -0.17 9.02
C CYS A 111 2.12 -0.73 9.61
N ILE A 112 1.84 -2.02 9.38
CA ILE A 112 0.62 -2.67 9.85
C ILE A 112 0.60 -2.77 11.39
N ILE A 113 1.74 -3.06 12.02
CA ILE A 113 1.81 -3.14 13.49
C ILE A 113 1.61 -1.76 14.12
N ALA A 114 2.27 -0.73 13.61
CA ALA A 114 2.08 0.64 14.08
C ALA A 114 0.61 1.07 13.97
N TYR A 115 -0.04 0.77 12.83
CA TYR A 115 -1.48 1.00 12.67
C TYR A 115 -2.32 0.28 13.73
N LYS A 116 -2.04 -1.02 13.99
CA LYS A 116 -2.77 -1.81 15.01
C LYS A 116 -2.53 -1.32 16.43
N ASP A 117 -1.37 -0.76 16.71
CA ASP A 117 -1.02 -0.15 18.00
C ASP A 117 -1.48 1.33 18.08
N LYS A 118 -2.22 1.83 17.07
CA LYS A 118 -2.73 3.21 16.95
C LYS A 118 -1.65 4.29 16.90
N ASN A 119 -0.44 3.94 16.48
CA ASN A 119 0.67 4.86 16.21
C ASN A 119 0.60 5.27 14.73
N PHE A 120 -0.35 6.13 14.39
CA PHE A 120 -0.69 6.44 12.99
C PHE A 120 0.41 7.22 12.28
N THR A 121 1.10 8.10 12.98
CA THR A 121 2.26 8.84 12.47
C THR A 121 3.39 7.89 12.11
N GLU A 122 3.73 6.94 12.98
CA GLU A 122 4.74 5.92 12.70
C GLU A 122 4.32 5.03 11.52
N SER A 123 3.05 4.67 11.45
CA SER A 123 2.50 3.89 10.33
C SER A 123 2.65 4.66 9.01
N PHE A 124 2.40 5.97 9.00
CA PHE A 124 2.58 6.84 7.83
C PHE A 124 4.05 6.87 7.36
N ILE A 125 5.00 6.95 8.29
CA ILE A 125 6.43 6.91 7.97
C ILE A 125 6.79 5.63 7.22
N TYR A 126 6.36 4.47 7.71
CA TYR A 126 6.65 3.20 7.06
C TYR A 126 5.92 3.05 5.72
N LEU A 127 4.65 3.46 5.65
CA LEU A 127 3.89 3.48 4.40
C LEU A 127 4.62 4.27 3.31
N TYR A 128 5.06 5.46 3.67
CA TYR A 128 5.76 6.33 2.74
C TYR A 128 7.10 5.73 2.28
N ARG A 129 7.88 5.16 3.18
CA ARG A 129 9.15 4.48 2.85
C ARG A 129 8.95 3.34 1.86
N ILE A 130 7.84 2.62 1.94
CA ILE A 130 7.51 1.59 0.95
C ILE A 130 7.21 2.25 -0.40
N ILE A 131 6.42 3.33 -0.42
CA ILE A 131 6.09 4.06 -1.66
C ILE A 131 7.37 4.56 -2.35
N GLU A 132 8.31 5.14 -1.60
CA GLU A 132 9.63 5.51 -2.16
C GLU A 132 10.38 4.28 -2.71
N GLY A 133 10.43 3.20 -1.95
CA GLY A 133 11.13 1.98 -2.35
C GLY A 133 10.56 1.32 -3.62
N ILE A 134 9.24 1.43 -3.85
CA ILE A 134 8.58 0.85 -5.04
C ILE A 134 8.56 1.79 -6.24
N SER A 135 8.84 3.07 -6.07
CA SER A 135 8.62 4.09 -7.09
C SER A 135 9.40 3.87 -8.39
N TYR A 136 10.61 3.34 -8.32
CA TYR A 136 11.37 2.89 -9.51
C TYR A 136 11.24 1.40 -9.75
N SER A 137 11.23 0.61 -8.69
CA SER A 137 11.36 -0.84 -8.79
C SER A 137 10.17 -1.47 -9.46
N VAL A 138 8.95 -1.00 -9.18
CA VAL A 138 7.72 -1.54 -9.76
C VAL A 138 7.63 -1.26 -11.26
N PRO A 139 7.80 -0.02 -11.75
CA PRO A 139 7.84 0.24 -13.19
C PRO A 139 8.88 -0.60 -13.92
N LEU A 140 10.07 -0.76 -13.34
CA LEU A 140 11.13 -1.59 -13.94
C LEU A 140 10.75 -3.08 -13.98
N ILE A 141 10.08 -3.61 -12.96
CA ILE A 141 9.56 -4.99 -12.97
C ILE A 141 8.56 -5.17 -14.10
N PHE A 142 7.61 -4.24 -14.26
CA PHE A 142 6.63 -4.29 -15.34
C PHE A 142 7.28 -4.22 -16.71
N ILE A 143 8.22 -3.30 -16.91
CA ILE A 143 8.91 -3.12 -18.19
C ILE A 143 9.77 -4.33 -18.52
N SER A 144 10.52 -4.89 -17.56
CA SER A 144 11.43 -6.02 -17.79
C SER A 144 10.73 -7.30 -18.26
N LYS A 145 9.42 -7.37 -18.17
CA LYS A 145 8.60 -8.54 -18.53
C LYS A 145 7.73 -8.32 -19.76
N LYS A 146 7.87 -7.19 -20.43
CA LYS A 146 7.20 -6.95 -21.72
C LYS A 146 7.97 -7.60 -22.85
N ASP A 147 7.23 -8.30 -23.73
CA ASP A 147 7.83 -9.06 -24.82
C ASP A 147 8.11 -8.20 -26.06
N GLU A 148 7.50 -7.01 -26.14
CA GLU A 148 7.55 -6.13 -27.30
C GLU A 148 8.49 -4.94 -27.07
N TYR A 149 9.70 -5.05 -27.57
CA TYR A 149 10.81 -4.13 -27.37
C TYR A 149 10.47 -2.66 -27.71
N ASN A 150 9.87 -2.38 -28.88
CA ASN A 150 9.56 -1.01 -29.29
C ASN A 150 8.52 -0.37 -28.38
N LYS A 151 7.44 -1.10 -28.06
CA LYS A 151 6.40 -0.65 -27.13
C LYS A 151 6.96 -0.42 -25.74
N THR A 152 7.81 -1.32 -25.27
CA THR A 152 8.49 -1.22 -23.97
C THR A 152 9.32 0.06 -23.86
N TYR A 153 10.04 0.42 -24.93
CA TYR A 153 10.83 1.64 -24.97
C TYR A 153 9.95 2.90 -24.94
N HIS A 154 8.88 2.93 -25.70
CA HIS A 154 7.92 4.04 -25.70
C HIS A 154 7.22 4.20 -24.34
N ASP A 155 6.81 3.10 -23.71
CA ASP A 155 6.21 3.12 -22.37
C ASP A 155 7.21 3.69 -21.35
N LEU A 156 8.46 3.22 -21.39
CA LEU A 156 9.50 3.75 -20.50
C LEU A 156 9.71 5.24 -20.71
N GLN A 157 9.77 5.70 -21.96
CA GLN A 157 9.90 7.14 -22.26
C GLN A 157 8.72 7.96 -21.73
N SER A 158 7.49 7.43 -21.80
CA SER A 158 6.30 8.11 -21.32
C SER A 158 6.31 8.34 -19.81
N TYR A 159 7.01 7.48 -19.06
CA TYR A 159 7.16 7.62 -17.60
C TYR A 159 8.17 8.70 -17.21
N PHE A 160 9.13 9.02 -18.10
CA PHE A 160 10.03 10.15 -17.90
C PHE A 160 9.37 11.45 -18.40
N GLY A 161 9.23 12.45 -17.54
CA GLY A 161 8.75 13.78 -17.92
C GLY A 161 9.79 14.56 -18.73
N LYS A 162 9.39 15.72 -19.23
CA LYS A 162 10.28 16.59 -20.02
C LYS A 162 11.35 17.29 -19.15
N ASP A 163 11.15 17.38 -17.84
CA ASP A 163 12.02 18.03 -16.88
C ASP A 163 12.50 17.04 -15.80
N LYS A 164 13.41 17.48 -14.94
CA LYS A 164 14.03 16.73 -13.85
C LYS A 164 13.03 16.31 -12.75
N ASP A 165 11.97 15.66 -13.16
CA ASP A 165 10.98 15.11 -12.24
C ASP A 165 11.60 14.00 -11.40
N GLY A 166 11.32 14.03 -10.09
CA GLY A 166 11.77 12.99 -9.17
C GLY A 166 11.06 11.65 -9.39
N GLU A 167 11.55 10.66 -8.68
CA GLU A 167 11.07 9.25 -8.71
C GLU A 167 9.58 9.10 -8.46
N LEU A 168 9.00 9.93 -7.62
CA LEU A 168 7.58 9.87 -7.30
C LEU A 168 6.70 10.35 -8.47
N ALA A 169 7.16 11.33 -9.24
CA ALA A 169 6.47 11.76 -10.44
C ALA A 169 6.57 10.71 -11.56
N PHE A 170 7.72 10.04 -11.67
CA PHE A 170 7.89 8.88 -12.55
C PHE A 170 6.89 7.76 -12.20
N PHE A 171 6.79 7.39 -10.93
CA PHE A 171 5.86 6.37 -10.46
C PHE A 171 4.40 6.77 -10.68
N ARG A 172 4.07 8.04 -10.46
CA ARG A 172 2.74 8.58 -10.75
C ARG A 172 2.33 8.36 -12.22
N ARG A 173 3.22 8.68 -13.16
CA ARG A 173 2.94 8.46 -14.59
C ARG A 173 2.80 6.98 -14.92
N PHE A 174 3.66 6.14 -14.35
CA PHE A 174 3.53 4.70 -14.48
C PHE A 174 2.15 4.21 -14.03
N ILE A 175 1.67 4.62 -12.85
CA ILE A 175 0.35 4.23 -12.34
C ILE A 175 -0.76 4.69 -13.30
N LEU A 176 -0.70 5.94 -13.76
CA LEU A 176 -1.68 6.50 -14.70
C LEU A 176 -1.73 5.70 -16.02
N GLU A 177 -0.59 5.42 -16.62
CA GLU A 177 -0.53 4.73 -17.91
C GLU A 177 -0.87 3.24 -17.81
N THR A 178 -0.52 2.61 -16.67
CA THR A 178 -0.67 1.17 -16.50
C THR A 178 -2.07 0.78 -16.03
N PHE A 179 -2.67 1.57 -15.14
CA PHE A 179 -3.89 1.17 -14.42
C PHE A 179 -5.12 2.03 -14.72
N LYS A 180 -5.05 2.98 -15.66
CA LYS A 180 -6.18 3.90 -15.98
C LYS A 180 -7.48 3.19 -16.36
N ASP A 181 -7.38 1.99 -16.95
CA ASP A 181 -8.53 1.21 -17.41
C ASP A 181 -9.03 0.19 -16.35
N GLU A 182 -8.30 0.02 -15.26
CA GLU A 182 -8.68 -0.88 -14.18
C GLU A 182 -9.81 -0.29 -13.32
N ASP A 183 -10.73 -1.13 -12.87
CA ASP A 183 -11.90 -0.69 -12.09
C ASP A 183 -11.52 0.00 -10.79
N PHE A 184 -10.51 -0.51 -10.08
CA PHE A 184 -10.04 0.11 -8.85
C PHE A 184 -9.53 1.54 -9.05
N PHE A 185 -8.95 1.82 -10.23
CA PHE A 185 -8.41 3.14 -10.53
C PHE A 185 -9.51 4.19 -10.67
N ARG A 186 -10.72 3.79 -11.09
CA ARG A 186 -11.90 4.65 -11.21
C ARG A 186 -12.65 4.82 -9.89
N SER A 187 -12.26 4.09 -8.86
CA SER A 187 -12.89 4.16 -7.55
C SER A 187 -12.52 5.44 -6.79
N ASN A 188 -13.28 5.72 -5.74
CA ASN A 188 -13.07 6.88 -4.89
C ASN A 188 -12.71 6.43 -3.47
N ILE A 189 -11.93 7.26 -2.80
CA ILE A 189 -11.52 7.07 -1.41
C ILE A 189 -12.18 8.14 -0.56
N THR A 190 -12.82 7.74 0.53
CA THR A 190 -13.47 8.66 1.47
C THR A 190 -12.62 8.82 2.72
N ILE A 191 -12.05 10.00 2.90
CA ILE A 191 -11.34 10.40 4.12
C ILE A 191 -12.41 10.79 5.13
N ASN A 192 -12.66 9.94 6.11
CA ASN A 192 -13.70 10.14 7.12
C ASN A 192 -13.11 10.82 8.36
N LEU A 193 -13.50 12.08 8.60
CA LEU A 193 -13.02 12.88 9.73
C LEU A 193 -13.72 12.55 11.05
N ASP A 194 -14.85 11.81 11.00
CA ASP A 194 -15.46 11.28 12.22
C ASP A 194 -14.57 10.28 12.96
N MET A 195 -13.51 9.79 12.31
CA MET A 195 -12.47 8.99 12.95
C MET A 195 -11.59 9.78 13.93
N ILE A 196 -11.58 11.12 13.85
CA ILE A 196 -10.81 11.98 14.77
C ILE A 196 -11.53 12.01 16.11
N ASP A 197 -10.80 11.65 17.18
CA ASP A 197 -11.39 11.53 18.53
C ASP A 197 -11.64 12.88 19.21
N ILE A 198 -10.98 13.95 18.75
CA ILE A 198 -11.02 15.31 19.33
C ILE A 198 -11.85 16.18 18.38
N GLU A 199 -13.05 16.57 18.83
CA GLU A 199 -14.02 17.27 17.99
C GLU A 199 -13.48 18.62 17.48
N GLU A 200 -12.76 19.35 18.32
CA GLU A 200 -12.19 20.66 18.01
C GLU A 200 -11.19 20.61 16.85
N LEU A 201 -10.54 19.45 16.63
CA LEU A 201 -9.57 19.27 15.56
C LEU A 201 -10.21 18.91 14.21
N LYS A 202 -11.45 18.50 14.17
CA LYS A 202 -12.11 18.08 12.92
C LYS A 202 -12.13 19.18 11.88
N SER A 203 -12.54 20.40 12.31
CA SER A 203 -12.61 21.56 11.42
C SER A 203 -11.23 21.98 10.92
N GLU A 204 -10.24 22.02 11.82
CA GLU A 204 -8.87 22.40 11.44
C GLU A 204 -8.26 21.39 10.47
N TYR A 205 -8.40 20.09 10.78
CA TYR A 205 -7.84 19.05 9.92
C TYR A 205 -8.61 18.89 8.61
N TYR A 206 -9.91 19.18 8.57
CA TYR A 206 -10.68 19.27 7.35
C TYR A 206 -10.09 20.34 6.39
N GLU A 207 -9.84 21.54 6.89
CA GLU A 207 -9.25 22.62 6.11
C GLU A 207 -7.80 22.29 5.69
N LEU A 208 -7.01 21.66 6.57
CA LEU A 208 -5.67 21.22 6.22
C LEU A 208 -5.67 20.19 5.08
N TYR A 209 -6.60 19.22 5.10
CA TYR A 209 -6.73 18.26 3.99
C TYR A 209 -7.16 18.95 2.70
N LEU A 210 -8.17 19.82 2.74
CA LEU A 210 -8.63 20.54 1.55
C LEU A 210 -7.54 21.41 0.92
N LYS A 211 -6.72 22.06 1.74
CA LYS A 211 -5.57 22.84 1.28
C LYS A 211 -4.52 21.99 0.56
N ARG A 212 -4.45 20.69 0.84
CA ARG A 212 -3.44 19.76 0.30
C ARG A 212 -3.96 18.87 -0.83
N ILE A 213 -5.26 18.73 -0.95
CA ILE A 213 -5.90 17.99 -2.04
C ILE A 213 -6.11 18.92 -3.23
N GLN A 214 -5.65 18.53 -4.41
CA GLN A 214 -5.95 19.28 -5.62
C GLN A 214 -7.46 19.21 -5.92
N GLU A 215 -8.11 20.35 -6.12
CA GLU A 215 -9.56 20.46 -6.30
C GLU A 215 -10.11 19.52 -7.38
N LYS A 216 -9.38 19.34 -8.49
CA LYS A 216 -9.77 18.44 -9.59
C LYS A 216 -9.94 16.97 -9.18
N PHE A 217 -9.41 16.56 -8.04
CA PHE A 217 -9.56 15.20 -7.52
C PHE A 217 -10.65 15.05 -6.47
N VAL A 218 -11.20 16.16 -5.99
CA VAL A 218 -12.32 16.15 -5.05
C VAL A 218 -13.58 15.75 -5.80
N VAL A 219 -14.22 14.68 -5.37
CA VAL A 219 -15.48 14.17 -5.97
C VAL A 219 -16.67 14.64 -5.17
N ASP A 220 -16.56 14.65 -3.85
CA ASP A 220 -17.61 15.06 -2.92
C ASP A 220 -16.99 15.45 -1.58
N LYS A 221 -17.67 16.28 -0.81
CA LYS A 221 -17.24 16.68 0.53
C LYS A 221 -18.38 17.18 1.39
N VAL A 222 -18.32 16.86 2.67
CA VAL A 222 -19.18 17.42 3.70
C VAL A 222 -18.29 18.05 4.77
N GLU A 223 -18.52 19.31 5.05
CA GLU A 223 -17.74 20.09 6.00
C GLU A 223 -17.60 19.36 7.34
N ASN A 224 -16.38 19.26 7.83
CA ASN A 224 -16.00 18.61 9.10
C ASN A 224 -16.35 17.12 9.22
N SER A 225 -16.91 16.49 8.17
CA SER A 225 -17.31 15.08 8.20
C SER A 225 -16.47 14.21 7.26
N PHE A 226 -16.47 14.51 5.96
CA PHE A 226 -15.67 13.71 5.03
C PHE A 226 -15.22 14.48 3.78
N ILE A 227 -14.16 13.97 3.17
CA ILE A 227 -13.69 14.38 1.85
C ILE A 227 -13.54 13.14 0.98
N LYS A 228 -14.24 13.08 -0.13
CA LYS A 228 -14.19 11.99 -1.10
C LYS A 228 -13.34 12.38 -2.30
N ILE A 229 -12.30 11.61 -2.57
CA ILE A 229 -11.33 11.90 -3.62
C ILE A 229 -11.13 10.70 -4.55
N GLN A 230 -10.68 10.97 -5.77
CA GLN A 230 -10.30 9.93 -6.73
C GLN A 230 -9.10 9.12 -6.23
N PHE A 231 -8.99 7.85 -6.64
CA PHE A 231 -7.91 6.94 -6.27
C PHE A 231 -6.51 7.52 -6.54
N ILE A 232 -6.32 8.15 -7.71
CA ILE A 232 -5.02 8.79 -8.04
C ILE A 232 -4.78 10.04 -7.21
N GLY A 233 -5.82 10.79 -6.88
CA GLY A 233 -5.73 11.98 -6.02
C GLY A 233 -5.26 11.62 -4.62
N TYR A 234 -5.55 10.41 -4.16
CA TYR A 234 -5.05 9.92 -2.89
C TYR A 234 -3.53 9.71 -2.88
N TYR A 235 -2.96 9.20 -3.99
CA TYR A 235 -1.51 9.15 -4.14
C TYR A 235 -0.87 10.54 -4.06
N ASP A 236 -1.44 11.50 -4.79
CA ASP A 236 -0.94 12.89 -4.78
C ASP A 236 -1.01 13.49 -3.37
N LEU A 237 -2.08 13.21 -2.62
CA LEU A 237 -2.21 13.60 -1.22
C LEU A 237 -1.10 13.00 -0.34
N LEU A 238 -0.83 11.70 -0.44
CA LEU A 238 0.24 11.06 0.34
C LEU A 238 1.60 11.72 0.10
N ILE A 239 1.91 12.05 -1.16
CA ILE A 239 3.16 12.72 -1.52
C ILE A 239 3.21 14.14 -0.95
N GLU A 240 2.11 14.88 -1.07
CA GLU A 240 2.01 16.26 -0.55
C GLU A 240 2.18 16.28 0.98
N LEU A 241 1.47 15.40 1.70
CA LEU A 241 1.58 15.31 3.16
C LEU A 241 3.00 14.95 3.61
N ARG A 242 3.63 14.01 2.91
CA ARG A 242 5.03 13.66 3.17
C ARG A 242 5.96 14.87 3.00
N ASN A 243 5.83 15.56 1.87
CA ASN A 243 6.70 16.69 1.57
C ASN A 243 6.58 17.78 2.63
N ARG A 244 5.36 18.03 3.13
CA ARG A 244 5.10 19.05 4.15
C ARG A 244 5.47 18.61 5.56
N PHE A 245 5.41 17.32 5.84
CA PHE A 245 5.72 16.79 7.16
C PHE A 245 7.23 16.60 7.40
N PHE A 246 8.00 16.19 6.36
CA PHE A 246 9.40 15.83 6.54
C PHE A 246 10.40 16.86 5.97
N HIS A 247 10.01 17.69 5.01
CA HIS A 247 10.93 18.61 4.33
C HIS A 247 10.71 20.06 4.69
N ASN A 248 11.11 20.44 5.90
CA ASN A 248 11.10 21.85 6.36
C ASN A 248 12.00 22.80 5.54
N LEU A 249 12.85 22.29 4.63
CA LEU A 249 13.87 23.08 3.93
C LEU A 249 13.54 23.36 2.46
N LYS A 250 12.48 22.77 1.89
CA LYS A 250 12.07 23.00 0.50
C LYS A 250 10.72 23.70 0.45
N GLY A 251 10.74 24.97 0.18
CA GLY A 251 9.55 25.79 0.04
C GLY A 251 9.57 27.04 0.91
N THR A 252 8.57 27.88 0.77
CA THR A 252 8.34 28.99 1.68
C THR A 252 7.86 28.45 3.02
N TRP A 253 8.26 29.06 4.12
CA TRP A 253 7.84 28.67 5.49
C TRP A 253 6.32 28.47 5.63
N SER A 254 5.52 29.19 4.82
CA SER A 254 4.07 29.12 4.79
C SER A 254 3.48 27.84 4.18
N GLU A 255 4.31 26.97 3.60
CA GLU A 255 3.83 25.77 2.90
C GLU A 255 4.02 24.46 3.71
N ASN A 256 4.95 24.44 4.67
CA ASN A 256 5.17 23.28 5.54
C ASN A 256 4.14 23.25 6.67
N PHE A 257 3.95 22.07 7.27
CA PHE A 257 3.17 22.00 8.51
C PHE A 257 3.92 22.67 9.64
N ASP A 258 3.27 23.60 10.31
CA ASP A 258 3.73 24.12 11.59
C ASP A 258 3.37 23.11 12.70
N SER A 259 4.19 23.04 13.75
CA SER A 259 3.89 22.23 14.93
C SER A 259 2.62 22.69 15.65
N THR A 260 2.20 23.93 15.42
CA THR A 260 0.93 24.48 15.92
C THR A 260 -0.29 24.03 15.12
N GLU A 261 -0.11 23.72 13.82
CA GLU A 261 -1.17 23.16 12.95
C GLU A 261 -1.38 21.67 13.21
N LEU A 262 -0.32 20.92 13.51
CA LEU A 262 -0.39 19.49 13.81
C LEU A 262 -0.19 19.20 15.28
N ILE A 263 -1.09 19.71 16.12
CA ILE A 263 -1.04 19.54 17.59
C ILE A 263 -1.01 18.05 17.97
N PHE A 264 -1.79 17.22 17.29
CA PHE A 264 -1.86 15.77 17.48
C PHE A 264 -1.67 15.03 16.14
N PRO A 265 -0.43 14.81 15.68
CA PRO A 265 -0.15 14.17 14.39
C PRO A 265 -0.86 12.82 14.22
N ASP A 266 -0.96 12.00 15.26
CA ASP A 266 -1.67 10.72 15.19
C ASP A 266 -3.16 10.90 14.85
N GLN A 267 -3.83 11.92 15.41
CA GLN A 267 -5.21 12.22 15.06
C GLN A 267 -5.35 12.70 13.60
N PHE A 268 -4.36 13.45 13.11
CA PHE A 268 -4.33 13.89 11.71
C PHE A 268 -4.13 12.70 10.76
N PHE A 269 -3.21 11.78 11.04
CA PHE A 269 -2.95 10.65 10.16
C PHE A 269 -3.99 9.52 10.27
N LYS A 270 -4.77 9.46 11.35
CA LYS A 270 -5.75 8.39 11.63
C LYS A 270 -6.77 8.17 10.48
N PRO A 271 -7.41 9.20 9.89
CA PRO A 271 -8.39 9.03 8.81
C PRO A 271 -7.81 8.48 7.51
N ILE A 272 -6.51 8.61 7.29
CA ILE A 272 -5.90 8.28 5.99
C ILE A 272 -5.11 6.97 5.99
N ILE A 273 -4.57 6.52 7.13
CA ILE A 273 -3.61 5.41 7.13
C ILE A 273 -4.20 4.11 6.60
N LEU A 274 -5.42 3.75 6.98
CA LEU A 274 -6.05 2.53 6.49
C LEU A 274 -6.20 2.55 4.96
N HIS A 275 -6.61 3.68 4.41
CA HIS A 275 -6.71 3.89 2.96
C HIS A 275 -5.35 3.80 2.28
N GLY A 276 -4.29 4.31 2.93
CA GLY A 276 -2.92 4.20 2.44
C GLY A 276 -2.44 2.74 2.39
N ILE A 277 -2.73 1.97 3.42
CA ILE A 277 -2.42 0.53 3.45
C ILE A 277 -3.21 -0.20 2.35
N ASN A 278 -4.49 0.11 2.16
CA ASN A 278 -5.31 -0.47 1.09
C ASN A 278 -4.78 -0.09 -0.30
N TRP A 279 -4.50 1.19 -0.54
CA TRP A 279 -3.95 1.69 -1.79
C TRP A 279 -2.64 0.97 -2.15
N LEU A 280 -1.71 0.92 -1.20
CA LEU A 280 -0.44 0.22 -1.37
C LEU A 280 -0.64 -1.27 -1.63
N SER A 281 -1.57 -1.90 -0.90
CA SER A 281 -1.86 -3.33 -1.05
C SER A 281 -2.42 -3.68 -2.42
N ILE A 282 -3.28 -2.83 -3.00
CA ILE A 282 -3.77 -2.98 -4.36
C ILE A 282 -2.61 -2.92 -5.36
N ILE A 283 -1.72 -1.94 -5.25
CA ILE A 283 -0.55 -1.83 -6.14
C ILE A 283 0.37 -3.04 -6.02
N LEU A 284 0.68 -3.50 -4.79
CA LEU A 284 1.49 -4.70 -4.58
C LEU A 284 0.82 -5.97 -5.12
N PHE A 285 -0.50 -6.04 -5.03
CA PHE A 285 -1.27 -7.15 -5.56
C PHE A 285 -1.25 -7.18 -7.11
N GLU A 286 -1.37 -6.02 -7.75
CA GLU A 286 -1.26 -5.91 -9.21
C GLU A 286 0.12 -6.36 -9.72
N ILE A 287 1.19 -6.11 -8.95
CA ILE A 287 2.52 -6.65 -9.27
C ILE A 287 2.50 -8.18 -9.26
N ILE A 288 1.89 -8.78 -8.24
CA ILE A 288 1.80 -10.24 -8.11
C ILE A 288 0.98 -10.82 -9.27
N LYS A 289 -0.15 -10.22 -9.62
CA LYS A 289 -0.98 -10.62 -10.76
C LYS A 289 -0.19 -10.60 -12.07
N PHE A 290 0.47 -9.48 -12.33
CA PHE A 290 1.27 -9.30 -13.54
C PHE A 290 2.41 -10.33 -13.63
N ASP A 291 3.14 -10.54 -12.56
CA ASP A 291 4.21 -11.52 -12.48
C ASP A 291 3.71 -12.95 -12.74
N LEU A 292 2.56 -13.28 -12.15
CA LEU A 292 1.95 -14.60 -12.27
C LEU A 292 1.50 -14.90 -13.72
N GLN A 293 0.89 -13.91 -14.38
CA GLN A 293 0.44 -14.03 -15.76
C GLN A 293 1.59 -14.25 -16.76
N LYS A 294 2.78 -13.72 -16.46
CA LYS A 294 3.96 -13.85 -17.31
C LYS A 294 4.72 -15.17 -17.12
N ILE A 295 4.41 -15.93 -16.09
CA ILE A 295 5.02 -17.25 -15.84
C ILE A 295 4.21 -18.39 -16.49
N LYS A 296 2.99 -18.12 -16.88
CA LYS A 296 2.17 -19.02 -17.69
C LYS A 296 2.56 -18.97 -19.18
#